data_7328a0af09123f3a3087e0cc655c248b
#
_entry.id   7328a0af09123f3a3087e0cc655c248b
#
_cell.length_a   1.000
_cell.length_b   1.000
_cell.length_c   1.000
_cell.angle_alpha   90.00
_cell.angle_beta   90.00
_cell.angle_gamma   90.00
#
_symmetry.space_group_name_H-M   'P 1'
#
loop_
_entity.id
_entity.type
_entity.pdbx_description
1 polymer ?
#
loop_
_entity_poly.entity_id
_entity_poly.type
_entity_poly.pdbx_seq_one_letter_code
_entity_poly.pdbx_strand_id
1 'polypeptide(L)'
;VFVYDMIAQYGGGAAFYKDYYINSPFPLAIVRKNAQGNWLNANYYDDPELFALTREYMIETLKKHIALGLDTNEVYILGKKNATFLEKLNKEASLFKKMVVLEHPRYIEQYKSKEKQLYIDKFITLLKT
;
A
#
# COMPACT_ATOMS: atom_id res chain seq x y z
N VAL A 1 8.52 -13.99 5.51
CA VAL A 1 7.69 -12.80 5.32
C VAL A 1 7.09 -12.82 3.94
N PHE A 2 5.80 -12.60 3.86
CA PHE A 2 5.02 -12.74 2.63
C PHE A 2 5.60 -11.97 1.44
N VAL A 3 5.89 -10.69 1.62
CA VAL A 3 6.34 -9.84 0.51
C VAL A 3 7.68 -10.32 -0.04
N TYR A 4 8.62 -10.68 0.82
CA TYR A 4 9.91 -11.19 0.37
C TYR A 4 9.79 -12.51 -0.35
N ASP A 5 8.93 -13.41 0.15
CA ASP A 5 8.70 -14.70 -0.49
C ASP A 5 8.01 -14.54 -1.85
N MET A 6 7.06 -13.62 -1.95
CA MET A 6 6.39 -13.30 -3.20
C MET A 6 7.38 -12.72 -4.22
N ILE A 7 8.24 -11.80 -3.80
CA ILE A 7 9.25 -11.21 -4.69
C ILE A 7 10.22 -12.27 -5.19
N ALA A 8 10.66 -13.18 -4.30
CA ALA A 8 11.56 -14.27 -4.70
C ALA A 8 10.93 -15.16 -5.77
N GLN A 9 9.65 -15.51 -5.60
CA GLN A 9 8.93 -16.35 -6.58
C GLN A 9 8.52 -15.60 -7.84
N TYR A 10 8.39 -14.27 -7.77
CA TYR A 10 8.16 -13.43 -8.95
C TYR A 10 9.34 -13.50 -9.94
N GLY A 11 10.52 -13.73 -9.46
CA GLY A 11 11.73 -13.79 -10.26
C GLY A 11 12.93 -13.16 -9.57
N GLY A 12 12.76 -12.81 -8.29
CA GLY A 12 13.79 -12.16 -7.49
C GLY A 12 13.64 -10.63 -7.48
N GLY A 13 14.44 -9.99 -6.63
CA GLY A 13 14.38 -8.55 -6.43
C GLY A 13 14.62 -7.73 -7.70
N ALA A 14 15.63 -8.11 -8.47
CA ALA A 14 15.95 -7.38 -9.70
C ALA A 14 14.79 -7.41 -10.70
N ALA A 15 14.17 -8.57 -10.90
CA ALA A 15 13.03 -8.71 -11.80
C ALA A 15 11.80 -7.95 -11.30
N PHE A 16 11.53 -8.04 -10.01
CA PHE A 16 10.37 -7.39 -9.41
C PHE A 16 10.48 -5.86 -9.48
N TYR A 17 11.61 -5.32 -9.04
CA TYR A 17 11.80 -3.86 -8.98
C TYR A 17 12.04 -3.22 -10.34
N LYS A 18 12.29 -4.00 -11.37
CA LYS A 18 12.25 -3.53 -12.75
C LYS A 18 10.83 -3.16 -13.17
N ASP A 19 9.84 -3.92 -12.69
CA ASP A 19 8.43 -3.76 -13.08
C ASP A 19 7.63 -2.93 -12.08
N TYR A 20 7.96 -3.00 -10.79
CA TYR A 20 7.17 -2.42 -9.71
C TYR A 20 7.99 -1.63 -8.73
N TYR A 21 7.34 -0.66 -8.11
CA TYR A 21 7.87 0.16 -7.03
C TYR A 21 6.88 0.11 -5.86
N ILE A 22 7.36 -0.29 -4.68
CA ILE A 22 6.54 -0.36 -3.47
C ILE A 22 6.67 0.96 -2.71
N ASN A 23 5.54 1.56 -2.38
CA ASN A 23 5.50 2.82 -1.65
C ASN A 23 4.39 2.82 -0.61
N SER A 24 4.51 3.71 0.36
CA SER A 24 3.46 3.99 1.33
C SER A 24 2.81 5.33 1.01
N PRO A 25 1.46 5.46 1.12
CA PRO A 25 0.81 6.75 0.93
C PRO A 25 1.31 7.80 1.93
N PHE A 26 1.66 7.37 3.15
CA PHE A 26 2.25 8.24 4.16
C PHE A 26 3.48 7.54 4.74
N PRO A 27 4.69 7.86 4.23
CA PRO A 27 5.91 7.12 4.59
C PRO A 27 6.50 7.52 5.94
N LEU A 28 5.89 8.47 6.64
CA LEU A 28 6.37 8.92 7.95
C LEU A 28 5.65 8.18 9.07
N ALA A 29 6.35 7.98 10.18
CA ALA A 29 5.74 7.38 11.36
C ALA A 29 4.75 8.35 12.01
N ILE A 30 3.58 7.82 12.40
CA ILE A 30 2.59 8.55 13.15
C ILE A 30 2.48 7.90 14.52
N VAL A 31 2.58 8.70 15.58
CA VAL A 31 2.41 8.22 16.95
C VAL A 31 1.39 9.08 17.68
N ARG A 32 0.66 8.47 18.60
CA ARG A 32 -0.28 9.19 19.47
C ARG A 32 -0.14 8.69 20.90
N LYS A 33 -0.44 9.57 21.83
CA LYS A 33 -0.38 9.26 23.25
C LYS A 33 -1.73 8.72 23.71
N ASN A 34 -1.73 7.59 24.40
CA ASN A 34 -2.97 7.03 24.96
C ASN A 34 -3.30 7.66 26.32
N ALA A 35 -4.42 7.23 26.93
CA ALA A 35 -4.87 7.76 28.22
C ALA A 35 -3.89 7.51 29.35
N GLN A 36 -3.07 6.46 29.25
CA GLN A 36 -2.05 6.11 30.23
C GLN A 36 -0.72 6.83 30.01
N GLY A 37 -0.65 7.71 29.01
CA GLY A 37 0.56 8.45 28.68
C GLY A 37 1.58 7.69 27.85
N ASN A 38 1.25 6.53 27.33
CA ASN A 38 2.14 5.74 26.46
C ASN A 38 1.97 6.15 24.99
N TRP A 39 3.09 6.15 24.25
CA TRP A 39 3.09 6.41 22.82
C TRP A 39 2.74 5.15 22.06
N LEU A 40 1.75 5.23 21.15
CA LEU A 40 1.30 4.14 20.30
C LEU A 40 1.46 4.52 18.84
N ASN A 41 1.73 3.51 18.00
CA ASN A 41 1.74 3.71 16.56
C ASN A 41 0.31 3.94 16.05
N ALA A 42 0.19 4.85 15.10
CA ALA A 42 -1.08 5.18 14.47
C ALA A 42 -0.95 5.13 12.94
N ASN A 43 -2.06 4.96 12.25
CA ASN A 43 -2.13 5.02 10.81
C ASN A 43 -2.88 6.27 10.38
N TYR A 44 -2.57 6.80 9.17
CA TYR A 44 -3.23 7.99 8.63
C TYR A 44 -4.75 7.83 8.55
N TYR A 45 -5.25 6.60 8.51
CA TYR A 45 -6.68 6.30 8.38
C TYR A 45 -7.37 5.97 9.70
N ASP A 46 -6.69 6.10 10.84
CA ASP A 46 -7.26 5.73 12.15
C ASP A 46 -8.42 6.64 12.57
N ASP A 47 -8.39 7.92 12.16
CA ASP A 47 -9.53 8.80 12.37
C ASP A 47 -9.62 9.87 11.27
N PRO A 48 -10.82 10.48 11.08
CA PRO A 48 -11.02 11.47 10.02
C PRO A 48 -10.14 12.73 10.13
N GLU A 49 -9.86 13.16 11.35
CA GLU A 49 -9.02 14.32 11.58
C GLU A 49 -7.59 14.06 11.12
N LEU A 50 -7.06 12.90 11.46
CA LEU A 50 -5.72 12.50 11.06
C LEU A 50 -5.60 12.39 9.54
N PHE A 51 -6.61 11.81 8.89
CA PHE A 51 -6.64 11.76 7.43
C PHE A 51 -6.68 13.16 6.82
N ALA A 52 -7.51 14.05 7.37
CA ALA A 52 -7.62 15.42 6.87
C ALA A 52 -6.28 16.16 6.98
N LEU A 53 -5.54 15.97 8.08
CA LEU A 53 -4.23 16.60 8.28
C LEU A 53 -3.16 16.09 7.33
N THR A 54 -3.22 14.81 6.94
CA THR A 54 -2.19 14.19 6.11
C THR A 54 -2.54 14.16 4.62
N ARG A 55 -3.79 14.44 4.27
CA ARG A 55 -4.31 14.30 2.91
C ARG A 55 -3.50 15.06 1.86
N GLU A 56 -3.26 16.32 2.09
CA GLU A 56 -2.55 17.17 1.14
C GLU A 56 -1.10 16.69 0.95
N TYR A 57 -0.45 16.34 2.04
CA TYR A 57 0.90 15.78 2.00
C TYR A 57 0.94 14.49 1.18
N MET A 58 -0.03 13.60 1.37
CA MET A 58 -0.06 12.35 0.63
C MET A 58 -0.24 12.57 -0.87
N ILE A 59 -1.13 13.48 -1.26
CA ILE A 59 -1.34 13.84 -2.67
C ILE A 59 -0.06 14.39 -3.28
N GLU A 60 0.60 15.33 -2.61
CA GLU A 60 1.85 15.92 -3.08
C GLU A 60 2.96 14.88 -3.22
N THR A 61 3.08 13.98 -2.24
CA THR A 61 4.09 12.91 -2.27
C THR A 61 3.82 11.94 -3.43
N LEU A 62 2.57 11.55 -3.65
CA LEU A 62 2.20 10.69 -4.76
C LEU A 62 2.47 11.35 -6.11
N LYS A 63 2.16 12.63 -6.24
CA LYS A 63 2.47 13.38 -7.47
C LYS A 63 3.96 13.42 -7.76
N LYS A 64 4.79 13.60 -6.73
CA LYS A 64 6.25 13.59 -6.89
C LYS A 64 6.76 12.23 -7.36
N HIS A 65 6.22 11.14 -6.80
CA HIS A 65 6.60 9.80 -7.25
C HIS A 65 6.16 9.53 -8.70
N ILE A 66 4.96 9.95 -9.06
CA ILE A 66 4.46 9.83 -10.43
C ILE A 66 5.37 10.60 -11.41
N ALA A 67 5.81 11.78 -11.02
CA ALA A 67 6.70 12.61 -11.83
C ALA A 67 8.07 11.95 -12.10
N LEU A 68 8.47 10.96 -11.28
CA LEU A 68 9.67 10.17 -11.52
C LEU A 68 9.52 9.14 -12.64
N GLY A 69 8.33 9.00 -13.21
CA GLY A 69 8.10 8.12 -14.35
C GLY A 69 7.28 6.87 -14.06
N LEU A 70 6.54 6.84 -12.95
CA LEU A 70 5.68 5.71 -12.64
C LEU A 70 4.51 5.60 -13.62
N ASP A 71 4.16 4.36 -13.98
CA ASP A 71 2.97 4.09 -14.79
C ASP A 71 1.73 4.30 -13.95
N THR A 72 0.84 5.19 -14.41
CA THR A 72 -0.40 5.53 -13.70
C THR A 72 -1.63 4.81 -14.25
N ASN A 73 -1.47 3.93 -15.21
CA ASN A 73 -2.60 3.17 -15.78
C ASN A 73 -3.21 2.23 -14.75
N GLU A 74 -2.38 1.63 -13.91
CA GLU A 74 -2.83 0.76 -12.82
C GLU A 74 -2.01 1.02 -11.57
N VAL A 75 -2.66 0.89 -10.40
CA VAL A 75 -1.99 0.83 -9.11
C VAL A 75 -2.53 -0.37 -8.33
N TYR A 76 -1.62 -1.12 -7.73
CA TYR A 76 -1.97 -2.25 -6.87
C TYR A 76 -1.91 -1.79 -5.43
N ILE A 77 -3.02 -1.99 -4.70
CA ILE A 77 -3.16 -1.49 -3.35
C ILE A 77 -3.25 -2.68 -2.39
N LEU A 78 -2.40 -2.67 -1.38
CA LEU A 78 -2.36 -3.72 -0.38
C LEU A 78 -3.26 -3.33 0.80
N GLY A 79 -4.42 -3.99 0.89
CA GLY A 79 -5.36 -3.83 1.98
C GLY A 79 -6.56 -2.96 1.64
N LYS A 80 -7.71 -3.33 2.17
CA LYS A 80 -8.98 -2.65 1.92
C LYS A 80 -9.04 -1.23 2.48
N LYS A 81 -8.44 -1.01 3.66
CA LYS A 81 -8.42 0.33 4.26
C LYS A 81 -7.58 1.29 3.44
N ASN A 82 -6.40 0.86 3.03
CA ASN A 82 -5.57 1.66 2.12
C ASN A 82 -6.33 1.98 0.84
N ALA A 83 -7.06 1.00 0.29
CA ALA A 83 -7.84 1.20 -0.92
C ALA A 83 -8.93 2.25 -0.73
N THR A 84 -9.68 2.19 0.37
CA THR A 84 -10.74 3.15 0.67
C THR A 84 -10.22 4.57 0.68
N PHE A 85 -9.09 4.81 1.35
CA PHE A 85 -8.53 6.15 1.48
C PHE A 85 -7.81 6.59 0.22
N LEU A 86 -7.13 5.68 -0.49
CA LEU A 86 -6.51 6.03 -1.76
C LEU A 86 -7.56 6.38 -2.83
N GLU A 87 -8.72 5.72 -2.81
CA GLU A 87 -9.84 6.10 -3.67
C GLU A 87 -10.28 7.55 -3.43
N LYS A 88 -10.33 7.97 -2.16
CA LYS A 88 -10.66 9.37 -1.83
C LYS A 88 -9.63 10.33 -2.39
N LEU A 89 -8.35 10.02 -2.26
CA LEU A 89 -7.28 10.85 -2.82
C LEU A 89 -7.36 10.89 -4.35
N ASN A 90 -7.66 9.75 -4.96
CA ASN A 90 -7.74 9.64 -6.42
C ASN A 90 -8.93 10.40 -7.00
N LYS A 91 -10.06 10.41 -6.31
CA LYS A 91 -11.22 11.22 -6.72
C LYS A 91 -10.89 12.71 -6.73
N GLU A 92 -10.07 13.15 -5.79
CA GLU A 92 -9.68 14.55 -5.68
C GLU A 92 -8.61 14.93 -6.70
N ALA A 93 -7.60 14.08 -6.87
CA ALA A 93 -6.39 14.43 -7.61
C ALA A 93 -6.21 13.70 -8.94
N SER A 94 -7.05 12.72 -9.24
CA SER A 94 -6.99 11.94 -10.50
C SER A 94 -5.59 11.37 -10.77
N LEU A 95 -5.05 10.65 -9.79
CA LEU A 95 -3.67 10.15 -9.84
C LEU A 95 -3.51 8.88 -10.69
N PHE A 96 -4.45 7.97 -10.61
CA PHE A 96 -4.39 6.66 -11.26
C PHE A 96 -5.67 6.35 -12.03
N LYS A 97 -5.54 5.62 -13.14
CA LYS A 97 -6.69 5.26 -13.97
C LYS A 97 -7.45 4.05 -13.43
N LYS A 98 -6.73 3.05 -12.92
CA LYS A 98 -7.33 1.83 -12.41
C LYS A 98 -6.66 1.42 -11.09
N MET A 99 -7.48 0.97 -10.16
CA MET A 99 -7.02 0.49 -8.86
C MET A 99 -7.35 -1.00 -8.71
N VAL A 100 -6.35 -1.80 -8.38
CA VAL A 100 -6.50 -3.22 -8.11
C VAL A 100 -6.17 -3.46 -6.64
N VAL A 101 -7.13 -3.99 -5.89
CA VAL A 101 -6.98 -4.19 -4.44
C VAL A 101 -6.57 -5.63 -4.17
N LEU A 102 -5.48 -5.79 -3.41
CA LEU A 102 -4.99 -7.09 -2.96
C LEU A 102 -5.06 -7.15 -1.44
N GLU A 103 -5.08 -8.37 -0.91
CA GLU A 103 -5.08 -8.59 0.53
C GLU A 103 -3.78 -8.03 1.14
N HIS A 104 -3.90 -7.41 2.31
CA HIS A 104 -2.72 -6.89 3.01
C HIS A 104 -1.82 -8.04 3.47
N PRO A 105 -0.49 -7.96 3.29
CA PRO A 105 0.43 -9.00 3.74
C PRO A 105 0.26 -9.37 5.22
N ARG A 106 -0.01 -8.40 6.08
CA ARG A 106 -0.24 -8.65 7.51
C ARG A 106 -1.48 -9.51 7.74
N TYR A 107 -2.56 -9.29 6.99
CA TYR A 107 -3.75 -10.11 7.07
C TYR A 107 -3.45 -11.57 6.68
N ILE A 108 -2.68 -11.77 5.61
CA ILE A 108 -2.30 -13.10 5.15
C ILE A 108 -1.45 -13.81 6.20
N GLU A 109 -0.44 -13.14 6.74
CA GLU A 109 0.43 -13.69 7.78
C GLU A 109 -0.33 -14.05 9.06
N GLN A 110 -1.30 -13.22 9.45
CA GLN A 110 -2.05 -13.39 10.70
C GLN A 110 -3.16 -14.43 10.61
N TYR A 111 -3.90 -14.47 9.50
CA TYR A 111 -5.14 -15.24 9.40
C TYR A 111 -5.12 -16.30 8.30
N LYS A 112 -4.21 -16.21 7.34
CA LYS A 112 -4.17 -17.07 6.17
C LYS A 112 -2.78 -17.68 5.94
N SER A 113 -1.99 -17.82 6.99
CA SER A 113 -0.61 -18.34 6.86
C SER A 113 -0.54 -19.73 6.24
N LYS A 114 -1.54 -20.57 6.48
CA LYS A 114 -1.62 -21.93 5.89
C LYS A 114 -1.90 -21.88 4.38
N GLU A 115 -2.44 -20.79 3.89
CA GLU A 115 -2.77 -20.58 2.48
C GLU A 115 -1.79 -19.62 1.80
N LYS A 116 -0.66 -19.36 2.43
CA LYS A 116 0.33 -18.38 1.97
C LYS A 116 0.71 -18.56 0.50
N GLN A 117 0.99 -19.81 0.08
CA GLN A 117 1.37 -20.05 -1.30
C GLN A 117 0.26 -19.73 -2.28
N LEU A 118 -0.99 -19.98 -1.91
CA LEU A 118 -2.14 -19.64 -2.73
C LEU A 118 -2.21 -18.12 -2.98
N TYR A 119 -1.96 -17.32 -1.95
CA TYR A 119 -1.94 -15.87 -2.08
C TYR A 119 -0.73 -15.37 -2.85
N ILE A 120 0.44 -15.98 -2.68
CA ILE A 120 1.62 -15.67 -3.49
C ILE A 120 1.31 -15.89 -4.98
N ASP A 121 0.74 -17.03 -5.31
CA ASP A 121 0.37 -17.36 -6.69
C ASP A 121 -0.64 -16.36 -7.27
N LYS A 122 -1.63 -15.97 -6.48
CA LYS A 122 -2.61 -14.96 -6.86
C LYS A 122 -1.96 -13.62 -7.16
N PHE A 123 -1.08 -13.14 -6.27
CA PHE A 123 -0.36 -11.88 -6.46
C PHE A 123 0.45 -11.91 -7.75
N ILE A 124 1.25 -12.95 -7.94
CA ILE A 124 2.12 -13.07 -9.12
C ILE A 124 1.30 -13.11 -10.41
N THR A 125 0.21 -13.87 -10.42
CA THR A 125 -0.68 -13.94 -11.57
C THR A 125 -1.23 -12.58 -11.95
N LEU A 126 -1.70 -11.81 -10.97
CA LEU A 126 -2.23 -10.46 -11.21
C LEU A 126 -1.14 -9.48 -11.64
N LEU A 127 0.02 -9.52 -10.98
CA LEU A 127 1.12 -8.60 -11.27
C LEU A 127 1.77 -8.84 -12.63
N LYS A 128 1.72 -10.05 -13.15
CA LYS A 128 2.30 -10.40 -14.46
C LYS A 128 1.31 -10.33 -15.63
N THR A 129 0.07 -10.01 -15.31
CA THR A 129 -0.94 -9.81 -16.35
C THR A 129 -0.90 -8.37 -16.83
#